data_2f3e5eafc82bd21501179bf73c61b768
#
_entry.id   2f3e5eafc82bd21501179bf73c61b768
#
_cell.length_a   1.000
_cell.length_b   1.000
_cell.length_c   1.000
_cell.angle_alpha   90.00
_cell.angle_beta   90.00
_cell.angle_gamma   90.00
#
_symmetry.space_group_name_H-M   'P 1'
#
loop_
_entity.id
_entity.type
_entity.pdbx_description
1 polymer ?
#
loop_
_entity_poly.entity_id
_entity_poly.type
_entity_poly.pdbx_seq_one_letter_code
_entity_poly.pdbx_strand_id
1 'polypeptide(L)' 'MWFSQLFLRVDNGVTIELYKEDNSGKGLYLGEVRKANRVPDAIWNSKVYRIFPIDSRTMCAFIEECEND' A
#
# COMPACT_ATOMS: atom_id res chain seq x y z
N MET A 1 9.74 -3.10 4.94
CA MET A 1 8.50 -3.70 5.50
C MET A 1 7.67 -4.30 4.38
N TRP A 2 7.12 -5.48 4.60
CA TRP A 2 6.18 -6.07 3.67
C TRP A 2 4.79 -5.45 3.83
N PHE A 3 4.04 -5.35 2.75
CA PHE A 3 2.68 -4.81 2.81
C PHE A 3 1.80 -5.61 3.80
N SER A 4 1.95 -6.92 3.82
CA SER A 4 1.20 -7.77 4.75
C SER A 4 1.45 -7.40 6.21
N GLN A 5 2.68 -7.02 6.56
CA GLN A 5 3.01 -6.59 7.92
C GLN A 5 2.32 -5.27 8.28
N LEU A 6 2.30 -4.32 7.34
CA LEU A 6 1.59 -3.06 7.53
C LEU A 6 0.09 -3.30 7.66
N PHE A 7 -0.48 -4.08 6.76
CA PHE A 7 -1.91 -4.34 6.71
C PHE A 7 -2.44 -4.96 8.00
N LEU A 8 -1.67 -5.87 8.60
CA LEU A 8 -2.06 -6.54 9.84
C LEU A 8 -1.99 -5.62 11.06
N ARG A 9 -1.30 -4.50 10.98
CA ARG A 9 -1.11 -3.57 12.08
C ARG A 9 -2.04 -2.37 12.05
N VAL A 10 -2.71 -2.10 10.93
CA VAL A 10 -3.64 -0.98 10.86
C VAL A 10 -5.01 -1.37 11.38
N ASP A 11 -5.73 -0.40 11.90
CA ASP A 11 -7.07 -0.59 12.43
C ASP A 11 -8.06 -0.88 11.30
N ASN A 12 -9.17 -1.55 11.65
CA ASN A 12 -10.17 -1.98 10.66
C ASN A 12 -10.80 -0.83 9.85
N GLY A 13 -10.85 0.36 10.41
CA GLY A 13 -11.46 1.51 9.74
C GLY A 13 -10.51 2.27 8.83
N VAL A 14 -9.27 1.84 8.71
CA VAL A 14 -8.26 2.56 7.95
C VAL A 14 -8.28 2.15 6.48
N THR A 15 -8.23 3.14 5.59
CA THR A 15 -8.03 2.94 4.15
C THR A 15 -6.57 3.18 3.81
N ILE A 16 -5.96 2.29 3.06
CA ILE A 16 -4.59 2.45 2.60
C ILE A 16 -4.62 2.72 1.11
N GLU A 17 -4.19 3.94 0.71
CA GLU A 17 -4.01 4.29 -0.69
C GLU A 17 -2.64 3.82 -1.15
N LEU A 18 -2.61 3.13 -2.27
CA LEU A 18 -1.39 2.51 -2.78
C LEU A 18 -0.81 3.32 -3.92
N TYR A 19 0.47 3.57 -3.84
CA TYR A 19 1.22 4.32 -4.85
C TYR A 19 2.51 3.58 -5.17
N LYS A 20 3.03 3.84 -6.35
CA LYS A 20 4.42 3.49 -6.70
C LYS A 20 5.07 4.70 -7.35
N GLU A 21 6.39 4.76 -7.30
CA GLU A 21 7.14 5.79 -8.01
C GLU A 21 7.33 5.37 -9.47
N ASP A 22 7.06 6.31 -10.38
CA ASP A 22 7.37 6.10 -11.79
C ASP A 22 8.85 6.42 -12.05
N ASN A 23 9.27 6.34 -13.31
CA ASN A 23 10.67 6.61 -13.69
C ASN A 23 11.10 8.05 -13.44
N SER A 24 10.17 8.97 -13.28
CA SER A 24 10.47 10.38 -12.99
C SER A 24 10.40 10.70 -11.50
N GLY A 25 10.13 9.72 -10.65
CA GLY A 25 10.02 9.91 -9.21
C GLY A 25 8.66 10.40 -8.75
N LYS A 26 7.67 10.49 -9.65
CA LYS A 26 6.32 10.88 -9.28
C LYS A 26 5.53 9.69 -8.76
N GLY A 27 4.63 9.95 -7.81
CA GLY A 27 3.73 8.93 -7.31
C GLY A 27 2.66 8.59 -8.34
N LEU A 28 2.50 7.30 -8.61
CA LEU A 28 1.45 6.80 -9.46
C LEU A 28 0.43 6.05 -8.59
N TYR A 29 -0.81 6.51 -8.61
CA TYR A 29 -1.88 5.91 -7.81
C TYR A 29 -2.26 4.53 -8.37
N LEU A 30 -2.24 3.52 -7.50
CA LEU A 30 -2.54 2.13 -7.89
C LEU A 30 -3.92 1.67 -7.42
N GLY A 31 -4.52 2.36 -6.49
CA GLY A 31 -5.80 1.99 -5.91
C GLY A 31 -5.77 2.09 -4.40
N GLU A 32 -6.79 1.56 -3.75
CA GLU A 32 -6.88 1.57 -2.30
C GLU A 32 -7.30 0.21 -1.77
N VAL A 33 -6.91 -0.10 -0.55
CA VAL A 33 -7.31 -1.34 0.14
C VAL A 33 -7.85 -1.02 1.53
N ARG A 34 -8.76 -1.86 2.00
CA ARG A 34 -9.33 -1.82 3.34
C ARG A 34 -9.35 -3.23 3.90
N LYS A 35 -9.34 -3.35 5.22
CA LYS A 35 -9.35 -4.67 5.85
C LYS A 35 -10.58 -5.51 5.52
N ALA A 36 -11.69 -4.86 5.21
CA ALA A 36 -12.92 -5.56 4.82
C ALA A 36 -12.83 -6.17 3.41
N ASN A 37 -11.86 -5.74 2.60
CA ASN A 37 -11.72 -6.18 1.23
C ASN A 37 -10.56 -7.15 1.09
N ARG A 38 -10.66 -8.04 0.10
CA ARG A 38 -9.58 -8.95 -0.22
C ARG A 38 -8.45 -8.17 -0.91
N VAL A 39 -7.22 -8.42 -0.47
CA VAL A 39 -6.03 -7.80 -1.04
C VAL A 39 -5.46 -8.74 -2.11
N PRO A 40 -5.20 -8.24 -3.34
CA PRO A 40 -4.54 -9.05 -4.36
C PRO A 40 -3.17 -9.56 -3.90
N ASP A 41 -2.80 -10.75 -4.34
CA ASP A 41 -1.54 -11.38 -3.92
C ASP A 41 -0.31 -10.55 -4.29
N ALA A 42 -0.32 -9.91 -5.44
CA ALA A 42 0.79 -9.05 -5.87
C ALA A 42 1.03 -7.90 -4.88
N ILE A 43 -0.03 -7.34 -4.33
CA ILE A 43 0.07 -6.26 -3.35
C ILE A 43 0.44 -6.83 -1.98
N TRP A 44 -0.17 -7.94 -1.60
CA TRP A 44 0.11 -8.60 -0.32
C TRP A 44 1.58 -8.92 -0.15
N ASN A 45 2.25 -9.33 -1.24
CA ASN A 45 3.65 -9.72 -1.24
C ASN A 45 4.61 -8.58 -1.62
N SER A 46 4.11 -7.36 -1.78
CA SER A 46 4.95 -6.22 -2.14
C SER A 46 5.68 -5.66 -0.94
N LYS A 47 6.76 -4.93 -1.19
CA LYS A 47 7.48 -4.19 -0.16
C LYS A 47 6.94 -2.78 -0.05
N VAL A 48 6.76 -2.32 1.19
CA VAL A 48 6.42 -0.93 1.48
C VAL A 48 7.70 -0.21 1.87
N TYR A 49 8.02 0.85 1.16
CA TYR A 49 9.23 1.62 1.44
C TYR A 49 8.95 3.02 1.95
N ARG A 50 7.71 3.48 1.89
CA ARG A 50 7.34 4.81 2.35
C ARG A 50 5.88 4.84 2.77
N ILE A 51 5.60 5.48 3.91
CA ILE A 51 4.25 5.60 4.46
C ILE A 51 4.00 7.05 4.84
N PHE A 52 2.84 7.59 4.44
CA PHE A 52 2.41 8.93 4.81
C PHE A 52 1.00 8.89 5.37
N PRO A 53 0.75 9.50 6.53
CA PRO A 53 -0.62 9.69 6.98
C PRO A 53 -1.29 10.79 6.17
N ILE A 54 -2.55 10.58 5.79
CA ILE A 54 -3.38 11.60 5.14
C ILE A 54 -4.31 12.22 6.17
N ASP A 55 -5.04 11.37 6.89
CA ASP A 55 -5.92 11.79 7.98
C ASP A 55 -6.03 10.64 8.98
N SER A 56 -6.98 10.76 9.93
CA SER A 56 -7.13 9.76 10.99
C SER A 56 -7.59 8.38 10.49
N ARG A 57 -8.05 8.27 9.26
CA ARG A 57 -8.60 7.02 8.69
C ARG A 57 -7.96 6.61 7.37
N THR A 58 -7.05 7.41 6.84
CA THR A 58 -6.46 7.17 5.53
C THR A 58 -4.95 7.37 5.61
N MET A 59 -4.23 6.44 5.01
CA MET A 59 -2.77 6.55 4.86
C MET A 59 -2.37 6.20 3.44
N CYS A 60 -1.24 6.74 3.01
CA CYS A 60 -0.61 6.38 1.75
C CYS A 60 0.52 5.42 2.00
N ALA A 61 0.63 4.38 1.20
CA ALA A 61 1.77 3.49 1.22
C ALA A 61 2.37 3.43 -0.18
N PHE A 62 3.65 3.72 -0.28
CA PHE A 62 4.39 3.52 -1.52
C PHE A 62 4.97 2.12 -1.51
N ILE A 63 4.60 1.36 -2.51
CA ILE A 63 4.99 -0.04 -2.61
C ILE A 63 5.88 -0.27 -3.83
N GLU A 64 6.72 -1.29 -3.71
CA GLU A 64 7.50 -1.81 -4.80
C GLU A 64 6.86 -3.13 -5.21
N GLU A 65 6.29 -3.17 -6.42
CA GLU A 65 5.64 -4.37 -6.91
C GLU A 65 6.65 -5.50 -7.07
N CYS A 66 6.26 -6.70 -6.63
CA CYS A 66 7.01 -7.90 -6.97
C CYS A 66 6.90 -8.12 -8.47
N GLU A 67 8.00 -7.97 -9.19
CA GLU A 67 8.04 -8.37 -10.58
C GLU A 67 8.10 -9.90 -10.61
N ASN A 68 7.06 -10.48 -11.17
CA ASN A 68 7.07 -11.90 -11.48
C ASN A 68 7.69 -12.07 -12.85
N ASP A 69 8.90 -12.44 -12.85
CA ASP A 69 9.54 -12.87 -14.08
C ASP A 69 9.12 -14.29 -14.44
#